data_c39d076db00e1598b83dcef8c432a10c
#
_entry.id   c39d076db00e1598b83dcef8c432a10c
#
_cell.length_a   1.000
_cell.length_b   1.000
_cell.length_c   1.000
_cell.angle_alpha   90.00
_cell.angle_beta   90.00
_cell.angle_gamma   90.00
#
_symmetry.space_group_name_H-M   'P 1'
#
loop_
_entity.id
_entity.type
_entity.pdbx_description
1 polymer ?
#
loop_
_entity_poly.entity_id
_entity_poly.type
_entity_poly.pdbx_seq_one_letter_code
_entity_poly.pdbx_strand_id
1 'polypeptide(L)'
;EITSPEGCSNANTLNALIDVLPSPEAYFQYTQILSDSGSVIEFTDLSNGANGWIWDFGNGEVSNLSEPIVLFEPGYNASVGLTVTSINGCNDTYTSLIQTLDQFLLYVPNSFTPNGDGKNDVFTPKVRGADPRDYIFRIYNRWGEPIFETNQIGEGWDGSFNEAASDVQSGMYVWTIIMKR
;
A
#
# COMPACT_ATOMS: atom_id res chain seq x y z
N GLU A 1 51.63 -5.11 35.08
CA GLU A 1 52.89 -5.39 35.80
C GLU A 1 52.76 -4.92 37.23
N ILE A 2 53.06 -5.78 38.18
CA ILE A 2 53.07 -5.46 39.63
C ILE A 2 54.47 -5.71 40.13
N THR A 3 55.09 -4.69 40.71
CA THR A 3 56.44 -4.78 41.25
C THR A 3 56.38 -4.67 42.79
N SER A 4 57.05 -5.58 43.50
CA SER A 4 57.17 -5.53 44.94
C SER A 4 58.20 -4.48 45.37
N PRO A 5 58.21 -4.02 46.68
CA PRO A 5 59.21 -3.10 47.18
C PRO A 5 60.66 -3.63 47.08
N GLU A 6 60.81 -4.94 46.98
CA GLU A 6 62.12 -5.62 46.79
C GLU A 6 62.53 -5.77 45.35
N GLY A 7 61.79 -5.15 44.37
CA GLY A 7 62.16 -5.13 42.96
C GLY A 7 61.75 -6.37 42.17
N CYS A 8 60.96 -7.29 42.76
CA CYS A 8 60.43 -8.42 41.98
C CYS A 8 59.24 -7.97 41.24
N SER A 9 59.23 -8.13 39.87
CA SER A 9 58.09 -7.86 39.01
C SER A 9 57.46 -9.16 38.49
N ASN A 10 56.15 -9.20 38.49
CA ASN A 10 55.41 -10.25 37.83
C ASN A 10 54.46 -9.60 36.78
N ALA A 11 54.61 -9.96 35.53
CA ALA A 11 53.76 -9.53 34.46
C ALA A 11 52.94 -10.73 33.97
N ASN A 12 51.65 -10.60 34.05
CA ASN A 12 50.74 -11.57 33.44
C ASN A 12 50.10 -10.94 32.19
N THR A 13 50.37 -11.49 31.05
CA THR A 13 49.76 -11.07 29.76
C THR A 13 48.63 -12.01 29.47
N LEU A 14 47.41 -11.50 29.53
CA LEU A 14 46.22 -12.22 29.06
C LEU A 14 46.09 -11.97 27.58
N ASN A 15 46.32 -13.00 26.77
CA ASN A 15 46.09 -12.96 25.34
C ASN A 15 44.60 -13.19 25.03
N ALA A 16 44.04 -12.44 24.10
CA ALA A 16 42.65 -12.55 23.63
C ALA A 16 41.60 -12.28 24.73
N LEU A 17 41.75 -11.18 25.47
CA LEU A 17 40.77 -10.76 26.49
C LEU A 17 39.50 -10.16 25.90
N ILE A 18 39.56 -9.66 24.65
CA ILE A 18 38.44 -9.03 23.95
C ILE A 18 38.34 -9.67 22.58
N ASP A 19 37.22 -10.29 22.29
CA ASP A 19 36.84 -10.77 20.98
C ASP A 19 35.80 -9.81 20.39
N VAL A 20 36.07 -9.26 19.21
CA VAL A 20 35.14 -8.37 18.48
C VAL A 20 34.33 -9.23 17.55
N LEU A 21 33.09 -9.46 17.93
CA LEU A 21 32.14 -10.22 17.11
C LEU A 21 31.68 -9.37 15.89
N PRO A 22 31.54 -9.97 14.71
CA PRO A 22 31.04 -9.25 13.56
C PRO A 22 29.58 -8.80 13.77
N SER A 23 29.31 -7.52 13.50
CA SER A 23 27.96 -7.01 13.43
C SER A 23 27.29 -7.43 12.11
N PRO A 24 26.00 -7.72 12.08
CA PRO A 24 25.30 -7.87 10.83
C PRO A 24 25.21 -6.53 10.11
N GLU A 25 24.91 -6.54 8.84
CA GLU A 25 24.65 -5.36 8.01
C GLU A 25 23.24 -5.49 7.42
N ALA A 26 22.32 -4.61 7.88
CA ALA A 26 20.93 -4.60 7.46
C ALA A 26 20.80 -3.95 6.07
N TYR A 27 20.12 -4.61 5.15
CA TYR A 27 19.74 -4.05 3.86
C TYR A 27 18.59 -4.82 3.24
N PHE A 28 17.69 -4.11 2.56
CA PHE A 28 16.61 -4.73 1.80
C PHE A 28 16.32 -4.00 0.49
N GLN A 29 15.67 -4.71 -0.42
CA GLN A 29 15.01 -4.18 -1.60
C GLN A 29 13.52 -4.54 -1.56
N TYR A 30 12.74 -3.89 -2.41
CA TYR A 30 11.32 -4.19 -2.54
C TYR A 30 10.84 -4.11 -3.98
N THR A 31 9.80 -4.86 -4.29
CA THR A 31 9.06 -4.80 -5.54
C THR A 31 7.63 -4.39 -5.26
N GLN A 32 7.11 -3.43 -6.02
CA GLN A 32 5.74 -2.97 -5.91
C GLN A 32 4.88 -3.57 -7.02
N ILE A 33 3.79 -4.23 -6.63
CA ILE A 33 2.77 -4.77 -7.50
C ILE A 33 1.47 -4.03 -7.23
N LEU A 34 0.90 -3.44 -8.29
CA LEU A 34 -0.36 -2.71 -8.16
C LEU A 34 -1.52 -3.69 -8.18
N SER A 35 -2.42 -3.57 -7.20
CA SER A 35 -3.62 -4.38 -7.08
C SER A 35 -4.87 -3.51 -7.01
N ASP A 36 -6.03 -4.15 -7.11
CA ASP A 36 -7.32 -3.47 -7.00
C ASP A 36 -7.58 -2.84 -5.63
N SER A 37 -6.87 -3.26 -4.60
CA SER A 37 -7.06 -2.81 -3.22
C SER A 37 -5.95 -1.88 -2.70
N GLY A 38 -4.88 -1.67 -3.50
CA GLY A 38 -3.71 -0.89 -3.09
C GLY A 38 -2.42 -1.37 -3.75
N SER A 39 -1.30 -1.10 -3.11
CA SER A 39 0.02 -1.53 -3.55
C SER A 39 0.49 -2.69 -2.69
N VAL A 40 0.64 -3.87 -3.29
CA VAL A 40 1.31 -5.00 -2.64
C VAL A 40 2.81 -4.79 -2.77
N ILE A 41 3.50 -4.73 -1.65
CA ILE A 41 4.96 -4.60 -1.59
C ILE A 41 5.55 -5.93 -1.13
N GLU A 42 6.40 -6.50 -1.95
CA GLU A 42 7.20 -7.69 -1.64
C GLU A 42 8.60 -7.23 -1.24
N PHE A 43 9.00 -7.54 -0.03
CA PHE A 43 10.31 -7.19 0.50
C PHE A 43 11.26 -8.37 0.35
N THR A 44 12.49 -8.08 -0.09
CA THR A 44 13.57 -9.05 -0.20
C THR A 44 14.70 -8.64 0.74
N ASP A 45 15.04 -9.50 1.69
CA ASP A 45 16.20 -9.31 2.57
C ASP A 45 17.50 -9.52 1.80
N LEU A 46 18.40 -8.56 1.91
CA LEU A 46 19.76 -8.59 1.36
C LEU A 46 20.81 -8.35 2.44
N SER A 47 20.43 -8.51 3.71
CA SER A 47 21.32 -8.32 4.83
C SER A 47 22.43 -9.35 4.88
N ASN A 48 23.58 -8.95 5.39
CA ASN A 48 24.72 -9.84 5.60
C ASN A 48 24.81 -10.21 7.10
N GLY A 49 25.01 -11.50 7.39
CA GLY A 49 25.18 -11.97 8.76
C GLY A 49 23.90 -11.99 9.62
N ALA A 50 22.73 -11.83 9.01
CA ALA A 50 21.42 -11.89 9.68
C ALA A 50 21.05 -13.32 10.06
N ASN A 51 20.45 -13.49 11.27
CA ASN A 51 19.87 -14.74 11.76
C ASN A 51 18.42 -14.53 12.26
N GLY A 52 18.03 -13.28 12.48
CA GLY A 52 16.67 -12.87 12.85
C GLY A 52 16.31 -11.52 12.24
N TRP A 53 15.02 -11.30 12.00
CA TRP A 53 14.46 -10.12 11.33
C TRP A 53 13.32 -9.55 12.15
N ILE A 54 13.26 -8.23 12.20
CA ILE A 54 12.12 -7.47 12.72
C ILE A 54 11.86 -6.32 11.74
N TRP A 55 10.71 -6.36 11.12
CA TRP A 55 10.23 -5.32 10.21
C TRP A 55 9.23 -4.41 10.93
N ASP A 56 9.38 -3.11 10.73
CA ASP A 56 8.38 -2.09 11.05
C ASP A 56 7.98 -1.39 9.73
N PHE A 57 6.72 -1.53 9.35
CA PHE A 57 6.24 -1.00 8.07
C PHE A 57 5.75 0.46 8.17
N GLY A 58 5.80 1.08 9.35
CA GLY A 58 5.40 2.47 9.57
C GLY A 58 3.88 2.70 9.54
N ASN A 59 3.07 1.66 9.31
CA ASN A 59 1.61 1.67 9.35
C ASN A 59 1.04 1.05 10.63
N GLY A 60 1.91 0.66 11.57
CA GLY A 60 1.57 -0.07 12.80
C GLY A 60 1.65 -1.59 12.65
N GLU A 61 1.91 -2.11 11.47
CA GLU A 61 2.17 -3.54 11.24
C GLU A 61 3.65 -3.85 11.42
N VAL A 62 3.94 -5.05 11.88
CA VAL A 62 5.28 -5.59 12.07
C VAL A 62 5.37 -7.02 11.57
N SER A 63 6.58 -7.48 11.20
CA SER A 63 6.81 -8.86 10.77
C SER A 63 8.17 -9.36 11.24
N ASN A 64 8.30 -10.67 11.43
CA ASN A 64 9.57 -11.36 11.71
C ASN A 64 9.97 -12.36 10.59
N LEU A 65 9.28 -12.32 9.46
CA LEU A 65 9.64 -13.10 8.28
C LEU A 65 10.86 -12.48 7.61
N SER A 66 11.70 -13.27 6.97
CA SER A 66 12.82 -12.76 6.17
C SER A 66 12.35 -11.96 4.96
N GLU A 67 11.27 -12.40 4.31
CA GLU A 67 10.73 -11.81 3.08
C GLU A 67 9.21 -11.59 3.24
N PRO A 68 8.79 -10.54 3.94
CA PRO A 68 7.37 -10.25 4.14
C PRO A 68 6.73 -9.64 2.89
N ILE A 69 5.40 -9.83 2.77
CA ILE A 69 4.54 -9.21 1.77
C ILE A 69 3.50 -8.38 2.50
N VAL A 70 3.37 -7.11 2.15
CA VAL A 70 2.48 -6.15 2.83
C VAL A 70 1.64 -5.40 1.82
N LEU A 71 0.35 -5.21 2.13
CA LEU A 71 -0.56 -4.38 1.36
C LEU A 71 -0.60 -2.98 1.96
N PHE A 72 -0.21 -1.97 1.19
CA PHE A 72 -0.35 -0.57 1.54
C PHE A 72 -1.48 0.08 0.75
N GLU A 73 -2.18 1.02 1.37
CA GLU A 73 -3.18 1.84 0.69
C GLU A 73 -2.54 2.70 -0.44
N PRO A 74 -3.31 3.07 -1.48
CA PRO A 74 -2.82 3.96 -2.53
C PRO A 74 -2.40 5.32 -1.97
N GLY A 75 -1.29 5.88 -2.48
CA GLY A 75 -0.78 7.18 -2.06
C GLY A 75 -0.16 7.21 -0.66
N TYR A 76 0.04 6.05 -0.03
CA TYR A 76 0.66 5.98 1.29
C TYR A 76 2.18 6.14 1.21
N ASN A 77 2.73 6.96 2.08
CA ASN A 77 4.18 7.14 2.25
C ASN A 77 4.57 6.51 3.58
N ALA A 78 5.32 5.42 3.51
CA ALA A 78 5.77 4.68 4.68
C ALA A 78 7.30 4.76 4.86
N SER A 79 7.73 4.99 6.10
CA SER A 79 9.12 4.75 6.49
C SER A 79 9.23 3.32 7.00
N VAL A 80 9.80 2.42 6.20
CA VAL A 80 9.95 1.01 6.53
C VAL A 80 11.33 0.77 7.10
N GLY A 81 11.39 0.15 8.27
CA GLY A 81 12.61 -0.24 8.98
C GLY A 81 12.79 -1.76 9.03
N LEU A 82 13.99 -2.23 8.76
CA LEU A 82 14.43 -3.60 9.00
C LEU A 82 15.51 -3.60 10.05
N THR A 83 15.26 -4.26 11.18
CA THR A 83 16.27 -4.58 12.17
C THR A 83 16.64 -6.04 12.05
N VAL A 84 17.93 -6.32 11.85
CA VAL A 84 18.46 -7.68 11.80
C VAL A 84 19.31 -7.97 13.03
N THR A 85 19.29 -9.23 13.45
CA THR A 85 20.07 -9.73 14.58
C THR A 85 21.00 -10.85 14.12
N SER A 86 22.26 -10.79 14.46
CA SER A 86 23.21 -11.87 14.19
C SER A 86 23.04 -13.02 15.19
N ILE A 87 23.68 -14.17 14.92
CA ILE A 87 23.69 -15.32 15.83
C ILE A 87 24.32 -14.99 17.21
N ASN A 88 25.16 -13.96 17.26
CA ASN A 88 25.84 -13.49 18.45
C ASN A 88 25.03 -12.41 19.21
N GLY A 89 23.80 -12.06 18.73
CA GLY A 89 22.95 -11.07 19.36
C GLY A 89 23.27 -9.61 18.99
N CYS A 90 24.19 -9.34 18.09
CA CYS A 90 24.43 -8.00 17.57
C CYS A 90 23.33 -7.60 16.60
N ASN A 91 22.91 -6.32 16.64
CA ASN A 91 21.83 -5.80 15.80
C ASN A 91 22.34 -4.71 14.86
N ASP A 92 21.69 -4.59 13.71
CA ASP A 92 21.79 -3.45 12.80
C ASP A 92 20.42 -3.11 12.23
N THR A 93 20.23 -1.85 11.82
CA THR A 93 18.94 -1.38 11.33
C THR A 93 19.11 -0.54 10.07
N TYR A 94 18.36 -0.88 9.04
CA TYR A 94 18.24 -0.12 7.80
C TYR A 94 16.82 0.41 7.62
N THR A 95 16.69 1.66 7.19
CA THR A 95 15.38 2.31 6.98
C THR A 95 15.31 2.93 5.59
N SER A 96 14.19 2.72 4.92
CA SER A 96 13.91 3.29 3.59
C SER A 96 12.50 3.87 3.52
N LEU A 97 12.37 5.00 2.82
CA LEU A 97 11.06 5.58 2.51
C LEU A 97 10.46 4.86 1.30
N ILE A 98 9.27 4.30 1.48
CA ILE A 98 8.49 3.66 0.44
C ILE A 98 7.33 4.55 0.07
N GLN A 99 7.21 4.88 -1.21
CA GLN A 99 6.11 5.65 -1.75
C GLN A 99 5.24 4.75 -2.61
N THR A 100 3.99 4.55 -2.19
CA THR A 100 3.03 3.82 -3.02
C THR A 100 2.44 4.74 -4.07
N LEU A 101 2.21 4.18 -5.26
CA LEU A 101 1.62 4.95 -6.35
C LEU A 101 0.14 5.22 -6.04
N ASP A 102 -0.23 6.50 -6.12
CA ASP A 102 -1.62 6.91 -6.14
C ASP A 102 -2.16 6.73 -7.55
N GLN A 103 -2.92 5.65 -7.78
CA GLN A 103 -3.52 5.38 -9.07
C GLN A 103 -4.93 5.96 -9.16
N PHE A 104 -5.06 6.98 -10.00
CA PHE A 104 -6.36 7.41 -10.48
C PHE A 104 -6.80 6.50 -11.63
N LEU A 105 -7.96 5.86 -11.47
CA LEU A 105 -8.59 5.05 -12.50
C LEU A 105 -10.04 5.49 -12.68
N LEU A 106 -10.42 5.77 -13.91
CA LEU A 106 -11.80 5.96 -14.33
C LEU A 106 -12.10 5.02 -15.49
N TYR A 107 -13.05 4.13 -15.29
CA TYR A 107 -13.64 3.31 -16.34
C TYR A 107 -15.15 3.56 -16.38
N VAL A 108 -15.69 3.91 -17.52
CA VAL A 108 -17.13 4.12 -17.74
C VAL A 108 -17.60 3.12 -18.79
N PRO A 109 -18.63 2.31 -18.51
CA PRO A 109 -19.21 1.41 -19.51
C PRO A 109 -19.67 2.16 -20.76
N ASN A 110 -19.62 1.51 -21.93
CA ASN A 110 -20.14 2.11 -23.18
C ASN A 110 -21.64 1.88 -23.37
N SER A 111 -22.18 0.89 -22.67
CA SER A 111 -23.60 0.51 -22.76
C SER A 111 -24.01 -0.30 -21.53
N PHE A 112 -25.31 -0.36 -21.26
CA PHE A 112 -25.90 -1.23 -20.26
C PHE A 112 -27.28 -1.68 -20.73
N THR A 113 -27.83 -2.72 -20.11
CA THR A 113 -29.10 -3.35 -20.53
C THR A 113 -29.93 -3.63 -19.28
N PRO A 114 -30.80 -2.71 -18.84
CA PRO A 114 -31.61 -2.85 -17.62
C PRO A 114 -32.80 -3.79 -17.88
N ASN A 115 -32.55 -5.11 -18.00
CA ASN A 115 -33.57 -6.12 -18.24
C ASN A 115 -33.80 -7.05 -17.04
N GLY A 116 -33.08 -6.83 -15.93
CA GLY A 116 -33.23 -7.59 -14.69
C GLY A 116 -32.61 -8.98 -14.73
N ASP A 117 -31.70 -9.27 -15.67
CA ASP A 117 -31.05 -10.59 -15.77
C ASP A 117 -29.80 -10.72 -14.88
N GLY A 118 -29.44 -9.67 -14.15
CA GLY A 118 -28.27 -9.59 -13.27
C GLY A 118 -26.96 -9.27 -13.99
N LYS A 119 -27.00 -8.91 -15.28
CA LYS A 119 -25.83 -8.59 -16.08
C LYS A 119 -25.98 -7.23 -16.77
N ASN A 120 -25.10 -6.29 -16.44
CA ASN A 120 -25.12 -4.94 -17.00
C ASN A 120 -26.47 -4.22 -16.83
N ASP A 121 -27.21 -4.52 -15.78
CA ASP A 121 -28.49 -3.87 -15.47
C ASP A 121 -28.34 -2.43 -14.99
N VAL A 122 -27.12 -2.08 -14.52
CA VAL A 122 -26.85 -0.76 -13.96
C VAL A 122 -25.64 -0.14 -14.65
N PHE A 123 -25.78 1.10 -15.08
CA PHE A 123 -24.69 1.90 -15.66
C PHE A 123 -23.88 2.53 -14.53
N THR A 124 -22.78 1.87 -14.12
CA THR A 124 -21.96 2.28 -12.99
C THR A 124 -20.53 2.57 -13.42
N PRO A 125 -20.06 3.80 -13.31
CA PRO A 125 -18.65 4.13 -13.45
C PRO A 125 -17.79 3.44 -12.38
N LYS A 126 -16.63 2.91 -12.76
CA LYS A 126 -15.62 2.40 -11.84
C LYS A 126 -14.58 3.49 -11.61
N VAL A 127 -14.51 4.00 -10.39
CA VAL A 127 -13.61 5.08 -10.00
C VAL A 127 -12.70 4.61 -8.88
N ARG A 128 -11.41 4.95 -8.97
CA ARG A 128 -10.43 4.74 -7.92
C ARG A 128 -9.53 5.96 -7.79
N GLY A 129 -9.09 6.28 -6.57
CA GLY A 129 -8.17 7.38 -6.30
C GLY A 129 -8.81 8.77 -6.44
N ALA A 130 -10.14 8.88 -6.40
CA ALA A 130 -10.87 10.15 -6.33
C ALA A 130 -11.29 10.45 -4.89
N ASP A 131 -11.33 11.73 -4.51
CA ASP A 131 -11.92 12.14 -3.24
C ASP A 131 -13.46 11.94 -3.28
N PRO A 132 -14.04 11.09 -2.41
CA PRO A 132 -15.47 10.85 -2.41
C PRO A 132 -16.32 12.08 -2.16
N ARG A 133 -15.76 13.11 -1.49
CA ARG A 133 -16.47 14.35 -1.15
C ARG A 133 -16.71 15.27 -2.36
N ASP A 134 -15.87 15.13 -3.38
CA ASP A 134 -15.92 15.94 -4.61
C ASP A 134 -16.43 15.15 -5.81
N TYR A 135 -17.03 13.95 -5.57
CA TYR A 135 -17.58 13.13 -6.65
C TYR A 135 -19.03 13.51 -6.95
N ILE A 136 -19.31 13.79 -8.23
CA ILE A 136 -20.67 13.97 -8.74
C ILE A 136 -20.76 13.27 -10.08
N PHE A 137 -21.70 12.33 -10.22
CA PHE A 137 -22.02 11.65 -11.47
C PHE A 137 -23.42 12.01 -11.91
N ARG A 138 -23.59 12.46 -13.18
CA ARG A 138 -24.87 12.85 -13.78
C ARG A 138 -25.07 12.18 -15.12
N ILE A 139 -26.33 11.87 -15.41
CA ILE A 139 -26.78 11.42 -16.73
C ILE A 139 -27.85 12.36 -17.24
N TYR A 140 -27.78 12.66 -18.53
CA TYR A 140 -28.68 13.58 -19.21
C TYR A 140 -29.34 12.89 -20.39
N ASN A 141 -30.61 13.24 -20.64
CA ASN A 141 -31.29 12.86 -21.84
C ASN A 141 -30.80 13.67 -23.06
N ARG A 142 -31.33 13.36 -24.27
CA ARG A 142 -30.95 14.03 -25.54
C ARG A 142 -31.27 15.53 -25.59
N TRP A 143 -32.09 16.02 -24.67
CA TRP A 143 -32.45 17.44 -24.57
C TRP A 143 -31.59 18.18 -23.53
N GLY A 144 -30.67 17.50 -22.88
CA GLY A 144 -29.80 18.09 -21.86
C GLY A 144 -30.43 18.19 -20.47
N GLU A 145 -31.56 17.51 -20.26
CA GLU A 145 -32.20 17.46 -18.94
C GLU A 145 -31.54 16.37 -18.10
N PRO A 146 -31.15 16.65 -16.83
CA PRO A 146 -30.59 15.66 -15.94
C PRO A 146 -31.66 14.65 -15.52
N ILE A 147 -31.40 13.38 -15.73
CA ILE A 147 -32.33 12.28 -15.42
C ILE A 147 -31.81 11.39 -14.27
N PHE A 148 -30.55 11.51 -13.92
CA PHE A 148 -29.93 10.82 -12.78
C PHE A 148 -28.78 11.67 -12.23
N GLU A 149 -28.65 11.71 -10.91
CA GLU A 149 -27.53 12.33 -10.22
C GLU A 149 -27.20 11.55 -8.95
N THR A 150 -25.91 11.32 -8.71
CA THR A 150 -25.41 10.78 -7.42
C THR A 150 -24.07 11.42 -7.05
N ASN A 151 -23.79 11.49 -5.75
CA ASN A 151 -22.51 11.86 -5.18
C ASN A 151 -21.78 10.68 -4.50
N GLN A 152 -22.29 9.46 -4.69
CA GLN A 152 -21.72 8.25 -4.12
C GLN A 152 -20.94 7.46 -5.18
N ILE A 153 -19.64 7.24 -4.92
CA ILE A 153 -18.82 6.38 -5.77
C ILE A 153 -19.36 4.93 -5.69
N GLY A 154 -19.58 4.33 -6.86
CA GLY A 154 -20.09 2.97 -6.98
C GLY A 154 -21.61 2.87 -7.13
N GLU A 155 -22.34 3.96 -6.91
CA GLU A 155 -23.74 4.04 -7.27
C GLU A 155 -23.89 4.27 -8.78
N GLY A 156 -24.88 3.64 -9.39
CA GLY A 156 -25.12 3.70 -10.84
C GLY A 156 -26.59 3.89 -11.18
N TRP A 157 -26.84 4.15 -12.45
CA TRP A 157 -28.18 4.36 -13.00
C TRP A 157 -28.74 3.04 -13.54
N ASP A 158 -29.94 2.70 -13.10
CA ASP A 158 -30.67 1.48 -13.46
C ASP A 158 -31.59 1.64 -14.70
N GLY A 159 -31.56 2.81 -15.37
CA GLY A 159 -32.43 3.08 -16.50
C GLY A 159 -33.80 3.66 -16.10
N SER A 160 -34.06 3.93 -14.83
CA SER A 160 -35.30 4.58 -14.42
C SER A 160 -35.22 6.11 -14.53
N PHE A 161 -36.36 6.74 -14.76
CA PHE A 161 -36.53 8.20 -14.76
C PHE A 161 -37.57 8.60 -13.72
N ASN A 162 -37.16 9.36 -12.72
CA ASN A 162 -37.93 9.74 -11.54
C ASN A 162 -38.44 8.53 -10.71
N GLU A 163 -38.96 8.79 -9.52
CA GLU A 163 -39.51 7.77 -8.60
C GLU A 163 -40.67 6.96 -9.19
N ALA A 164 -41.11 7.25 -10.41
CA ALA A 164 -42.28 6.64 -11.06
C ALA A 164 -41.96 5.33 -11.79
N ALA A 165 -40.76 4.74 -11.63
CA ALA A 165 -40.38 3.44 -12.23
C ALA A 165 -40.71 3.29 -13.73
N SER A 166 -40.68 4.39 -14.49
CA SER A 166 -40.82 4.31 -15.94
C SER A 166 -39.48 4.09 -16.58
N ASP A 167 -39.29 2.97 -17.23
CA ASP A 167 -38.10 2.68 -18.03
C ASP A 167 -37.89 3.77 -19.09
N VAL A 168 -36.66 4.26 -19.18
CA VAL A 168 -36.30 5.19 -20.24
C VAL A 168 -36.29 4.48 -21.59
N GLN A 169 -36.55 5.22 -22.65
CA GLN A 169 -36.48 4.68 -24.01
C GLN A 169 -35.05 4.27 -24.38
N SER A 170 -34.92 3.17 -25.09
CA SER A 170 -33.63 2.80 -25.68
C SER A 170 -33.07 3.95 -26.52
N GLY A 171 -31.81 4.33 -26.29
CA GLY A 171 -31.21 5.47 -26.97
C GLY A 171 -29.82 5.84 -26.43
N MET A 172 -29.34 6.99 -26.87
CA MET A 172 -28.09 7.57 -26.40
C MET A 172 -28.34 8.59 -25.29
N TYR A 173 -27.54 8.50 -24.25
CA TYR A 173 -27.54 9.40 -23.11
C TYR A 173 -26.15 10.00 -22.93
N VAL A 174 -26.09 11.22 -22.39
CA VAL A 174 -24.84 11.90 -22.11
C VAL A 174 -24.59 11.80 -20.61
N TRP A 175 -23.36 11.54 -20.21
CA TRP A 175 -22.97 11.54 -18.81
C TRP A 175 -21.85 12.54 -18.53
N THR A 176 -21.79 13.02 -17.30
CA THR A 176 -20.70 13.82 -16.77
C THR A 176 -20.26 13.29 -15.41
N ILE A 177 -18.96 13.30 -15.17
CA ILE A 177 -18.38 13.01 -13.87
C ILE A 177 -17.50 14.20 -13.47
N ILE A 178 -17.77 14.77 -12.31
CA ILE A 178 -16.96 15.80 -11.68
C ILE A 178 -16.34 15.15 -10.46
N MET A 179 -15.02 15.28 -10.31
CA MET A 179 -14.28 14.74 -9.18
C MET A 179 -12.96 15.47 -9.03
N LYS A 180 -12.38 15.42 -7.83
CA LYS A 180 -11.00 15.79 -7.56
C LYS A 180 -10.18 14.56 -7.18
N ARG A 181 -8.92 14.71 -7.44
CA ARG A 181 -7.87 13.73 -7.13
C ARG A 181 -7.22 14.09 -5.79
#